data_1a29fb5b86821631658fbb46f4e446c2
#
_entry.id   1a29fb5b86821631658fbb46f4e446c2
#
_cell.length_a   1.000
_cell.length_b   1.000
_cell.length_c   1.000
_cell.angle_alpha   90.00
_cell.angle_beta   90.00
_cell.angle_gamma   90.00
#
_symmetry.space_group_name_H-M   'P 1'
#
loop_
_entity.id
_entity.type
_entity.pdbx_description
1 polymer ?
#
loop_
_entity_poly.entity_id
_entity_poly.type
_entity_poly.pdbx_seq_one_letter_code
_entity_poly.pdbx_strand_id
1 'polypeptide(L)'
;MDSETQAVLAKRLEDFDFKGGAGPTLKQLLLRGVGVHHAGLLPKFRRVVETLFQEKLLSVTVCTETLAAGINLPARSVVLPTLLKGPPDRKKVIEPSAAHQMFGRAGRPQFDSEGFVYALAHEDDVKYLRWKEKYDQIPEDTKDPGLLKARKALNCLLYTSPSPRDLYR
;
A
#
# COMPACT_ATOMS: atom_id res chain seq x y z
N MET A 1 -5.68 -18.17 4.10
CA MET A 1 -6.56 -18.33 5.28
C MET A 1 -6.89 -19.81 5.36
N ASP A 2 -6.70 -20.42 6.51
CA ASP A 2 -7.06 -21.83 6.74
C ASP A 2 -8.56 -22.01 6.86
N SER A 3 -9.03 -23.27 6.77
CA SER A 3 -10.46 -23.61 6.80
C SER A 3 -11.11 -23.36 8.17
N GLU A 4 -10.34 -23.46 9.24
CA GLU A 4 -10.81 -23.23 10.60
C GLU A 4 -11.10 -21.75 10.83
N THR A 5 -10.16 -20.87 10.50
CA THR A 5 -10.34 -19.40 10.55
C THR A 5 -11.53 -18.95 9.68
N GLN A 6 -11.72 -19.59 8.51
CA GLN A 6 -12.83 -19.28 7.62
C GLN A 6 -14.19 -19.64 8.24
N ALA A 7 -14.28 -20.79 8.91
CA ALA A 7 -15.50 -21.21 9.60
C ALA A 7 -15.86 -20.27 10.78
N VAL A 8 -14.84 -19.89 11.58
CA VAL A 8 -15.02 -18.93 12.68
C VAL A 8 -15.50 -17.59 12.16
N LEU A 9 -14.88 -17.11 11.07
CA LEU A 9 -15.23 -15.84 10.45
C LEU A 9 -16.68 -15.87 9.90
N ALA A 10 -17.08 -16.94 9.22
CA ALA A 10 -18.43 -17.10 8.71
C ALA A 10 -19.47 -17.05 9.84
N LYS A 11 -19.23 -17.76 10.94
CA LYS A 11 -20.08 -17.75 12.14
C LYS A 11 -20.16 -16.36 12.77
N ARG A 12 -19.05 -15.62 12.86
CA ARG A 12 -19.02 -14.25 13.38
C ARG A 12 -19.84 -13.26 12.55
N LEU A 13 -19.96 -13.51 11.25
CA LEU A 13 -20.67 -12.63 10.31
C LEU A 13 -22.13 -13.02 10.07
N GLU A 14 -22.59 -14.15 10.62
CA GLU A 14 -23.90 -14.70 10.38
C GLU A 14 -25.00 -13.75 10.86
N ASP A 15 -24.89 -13.28 12.11
CA ASP A 15 -25.88 -12.42 12.76
C ASP A 15 -25.68 -10.92 12.49
N PHE A 16 -24.64 -10.55 11.71
CA PHE A 16 -24.38 -9.15 11.47
C PHE A 16 -25.19 -8.59 10.28
N ASP A 17 -25.87 -7.48 10.52
CA ASP A 17 -26.69 -6.81 9.48
C ASP A 17 -25.82 -6.02 8.48
N PHE A 18 -25.63 -6.60 7.30
CA PHE A 18 -24.94 -5.98 6.17
C PHE A 18 -25.87 -5.23 5.21
N LYS A 19 -27.11 -4.94 5.58
CA LYS A 19 -28.03 -4.19 4.72
C LYS A 19 -27.58 -2.74 4.54
N GLY A 20 -27.72 -2.28 3.30
CA GLY A 20 -27.45 -0.90 2.89
C GLY A 20 -26.03 -0.61 2.44
N GLY A 21 -25.90 0.30 1.47
CA GLY A 21 -24.64 0.79 0.94
C GLY A 21 -23.69 -0.29 0.47
N ALA A 22 -22.46 -0.24 0.94
CA ALA A 22 -21.40 -1.19 0.61
C ALA A 22 -21.46 -2.51 1.40
N GLY A 23 -22.48 -2.69 2.26
CA GLY A 23 -22.58 -3.86 3.16
C GLY A 23 -22.48 -5.21 2.48
N PRO A 24 -23.27 -5.51 1.43
CA PRO A 24 -23.23 -6.79 0.74
C PRO A 24 -21.84 -7.11 0.16
N THR A 25 -21.20 -6.12 -0.46
CA THR A 25 -19.83 -6.26 -1.01
C THR A 25 -18.81 -6.46 0.11
N LEU A 26 -18.93 -5.69 1.19
CA LEU A 26 -18.06 -5.85 2.35
C LEU A 26 -18.17 -7.25 2.97
N LYS A 27 -19.40 -7.81 3.11
CA LYS A 27 -19.60 -9.18 3.59
C LYS A 27 -18.83 -10.20 2.76
N GLN A 28 -18.88 -10.08 1.43
CA GLN A 28 -18.16 -10.98 0.54
C GLN A 28 -16.64 -10.89 0.71
N LEU A 29 -16.10 -9.69 0.90
CA LEU A 29 -14.68 -9.47 1.15
C LEU A 29 -14.27 -10.04 2.51
N LEU A 30 -15.02 -9.76 3.56
CA LEU A 30 -14.77 -10.26 4.91
C LEU A 30 -14.74 -11.79 4.95
N LEU A 31 -15.69 -12.47 4.28
CA LEU A 31 -15.69 -13.94 4.19
C LEU A 31 -14.44 -14.51 3.51
N ARG A 32 -13.70 -13.69 2.75
CA ARG A 32 -12.40 -14.05 2.16
C ARG A 32 -11.21 -13.61 3.02
N GLY A 33 -11.46 -13.08 4.22
CA GLY A 33 -10.42 -12.56 5.12
C GLY A 33 -9.86 -11.21 4.70
N VAL A 34 -10.57 -10.46 3.87
CA VAL A 34 -10.18 -9.12 3.41
C VAL A 34 -11.07 -8.07 4.05
N GLY A 35 -10.47 -7.21 4.87
CA GLY A 35 -11.11 -6.03 5.44
C GLY A 35 -10.96 -4.81 4.55
N VAL A 36 -11.94 -3.93 4.58
CA VAL A 36 -11.86 -2.60 3.96
C VAL A 36 -12.22 -1.57 5.02
N HIS A 37 -11.39 -0.53 5.16
CA HIS A 37 -11.63 0.50 6.17
C HIS A 37 -11.30 1.89 5.62
N HIS A 38 -12.32 2.76 5.52
CA HIS A 38 -12.18 4.16 5.14
C HIS A 38 -13.31 5.01 5.71
N ALA A 39 -13.15 6.32 5.73
CA ALA A 39 -14.09 7.25 6.32
C ALA A 39 -15.50 7.21 5.68
N GLY A 40 -15.61 6.81 4.42
CA GLY A 40 -16.89 6.67 3.71
C GLY A 40 -17.72 5.44 4.07
N LEU A 41 -17.18 4.51 4.89
CA LEU A 41 -17.95 3.39 5.40
C LEU A 41 -18.81 3.80 6.59
N LEU A 42 -20.01 3.21 6.69
CA LEU A 42 -20.86 3.38 7.88
C LEU A 42 -20.12 2.95 9.15
N PRO A 43 -20.30 3.64 10.29
CA PRO A 43 -19.62 3.33 11.54
C PRO A 43 -19.77 1.88 11.98
N LYS A 44 -20.95 1.27 11.79
CA LYS A 44 -21.18 -0.15 12.09
C LYS A 44 -20.25 -1.08 11.30
N PHE A 45 -20.00 -0.78 10.03
CA PHE A 45 -19.10 -1.60 9.19
C PHE A 45 -17.64 -1.40 9.54
N ARG A 46 -17.22 -0.17 9.90
CA ARG A 46 -15.87 0.08 10.38
C ARG A 46 -15.58 -0.72 11.65
N ARG A 47 -16.49 -0.69 12.63
CA ARG A 47 -16.34 -1.44 13.88
C ARG A 47 -16.19 -2.94 13.67
N VAL A 48 -16.98 -3.54 12.77
CA VAL A 48 -16.85 -4.98 12.51
C VAL A 48 -15.49 -5.32 11.89
N VAL A 49 -14.99 -4.51 10.96
CA VAL A 49 -13.65 -4.70 10.38
C VAL A 49 -12.57 -4.59 11.46
N GLU A 50 -12.65 -3.58 12.32
CA GLU A 50 -11.72 -3.35 13.43
C GLU A 50 -11.69 -4.54 14.39
N THR A 51 -12.86 -5.01 14.81
CA THR A 51 -13.00 -6.18 15.72
C THR A 51 -12.39 -7.44 15.10
N LEU A 52 -12.76 -7.74 13.85
CA LEU A 52 -12.25 -8.93 13.16
C LEU A 52 -10.72 -8.86 12.92
N PHE A 53 -10.20 -7.65 12.69
CA PHE A 53 -8.76 -7.46 12.56
C PHE A 53 -8.04 -7.66 13.90
N GLN A 54 -8.57 -7.12 14.99
CA GLN A 54 -8.02 -7.31 16.35
C GLN A 54 -8.06 -8.79 16.76
N GLU A 55 -9.14 -9.50 16.40
CA GLU A 55 -9.29 -10.96 16.63
C GLU A 55 -8.39 -11.80 15.69
N LYS A 56 -7.61 -11.17 14.80
CA LYS A 56 -6.71 -11.82 13.81
C LYS A 56 -7.44 -12.71 12.81
N LEU A 57 -8.72 -12.46 12.59
CA LEU A 57 -9.54 -13.19 11.63
C LEU A 57 -9.40 -12.68 10.19
N LEU A 58 -8.80 -11.50 10.00
CA LEU A 58 -8.53 -10.94 8.68
C LEU A 58 -7.06 -11.12 8.30
N SER A 59 -6.83 -11.63 7.10
CA SER A 59 -5.48 -11.79 6.53
C SER A 59 -4.92 -10.47 6.02
N VAL A 60 -5.79 -9.62 5.45
CA VAL A 60 -5.42 -8.32 4.86
C VAL A 60 -6.49 -7.29 5.19
N THR A 61 -6.07 -6.07 5.46
CA THR A 61 -6.99 -4.93 5.54
C THR A 61 -6.50 -3.80 4.64
N VAL A 62 -7.35 -3.40 3.70
CA VAL A 62 -7.12 -2.25 2.82
C VAL A 62 -7.72 -1.02 3.48
N CYS A 63 -6.91 0.00 3.69
CA CYS A 63 -7.35 1.21 4.38
C CYS A 63 -6.79 2.48 3.74
N THR A 64 -7.46 3.60 4.01
CA THR A 64 -6.93 4.92 3.70
C THR A 64 -5.96 5.39 4.81
N GLU A 65 -5.16 6.42 4.49
CA GLU A 65 -4.21 7.05 5.40
C GLU A 65 -4.81 7.42 6.77
N THR A 66 -6.08 7.78 6.81
CA THR A 66 -6.81 8.17 8.03
C THR A 66 -6.90 7.06 9.09
N LEU A 67 -6.81 5.80 8.69
CA LEU A 67 -6.75 4.68 9.63
C LEU A 67 -5.42 4.69 10.43
N ALA A 68 -4.34 5.10 9.77
CA ALA A 68 -3.05 5.17 10.42
C ALA A 68 -3.02 6.17 11.60
N ALA A 69 -3.85 7.21 11.55
CA ALA A 69 -3.88 8.26 12.57
C ALA A 69 -4.81 7.99 13.76
N GLY A 70 -5.90 7.22 13.58
CA GLY A 70 -6.99 7.16 14.55
C GLY A 70 -7.21 5.83 15.25
N ILE A 71 -6.73 4.71 14.74
CA ILE A 71 -7.02 3.38 15.29
C ILE A 71 -5.73 2.60 15.50
N ASN A 72 -5.56 2.05 16.68
CA ASN A 72 -4.42 1.20 17.00
C ASN A 72 -4.63 -0.23 16.46
N LEU A 73 -4.39 -0.41 15.17
CA LEU A 73 -4.44 -1.71 14.50
C LEU A 73 -3.05 -2.07 13.95
N PRO A 74 -2.16 -2.60 14.80
CA PRO A 74 -0.83 -3.00 14.33
C PRO A 74 -0.92 -4.26 13.48
N ALA A 75 -0.20 -4.27 12.37
CA ALA A 75 -0.06 -5.40 11.45
C ALA A 75 1.39 -5.86 11.40
N ARG A 76 1.65 -7.11 11.08
CA ARG A 76 3.03 -7.58 10.87
C ARG A 76 3.70 -6.81 9.72
N SER A 77 2.95 -6.58 8.65
CA SER A 77 3.46 -5.91 7.46
C SER A 77 2.52 -4.80 7.00
N VAL A 78 3.10 -3.69 6.57
CA VAL A 78 2.41 -2.57 5.94
C VAL A 78 2.89 -2.47 4.50
N VAL A 79 1.94 -2.40 3.56
CA VAL A 79 2.24 -2.28 2.13
C VAL A 79 1.66 -0.97 1.61
N LEU A 80 2.51 -0.14 1.02
CA LEU A 80 2.12 1.10 0.36
C LEU A 80 2.22 0.92 -1.15
N PRO A 81 1.10 0.99 -1.87
CA PRO A 81 1.12 0.87 -3.34
C PRO A 81 1.93 1.98 -4.01
N THR A 82 2.08 3.11 -3.35
CA THR A 82 2.87 4.25 -3.83
C THR A 82 3.24 5.17 -2.67
N LEU A 83 4.37 5.84 -2.79
CA LEU A 83 4.76 6.94 -1.90
C LEU A 83 4.35 8.32 -2.48
N LEU A 84 3.64 8.34 -3.60
CA LEU A 84 3.19 9.56 -4.24
C LEU A 84 1.71 9.82 -3.91
N LYS A 85 1.40 11.08 -3.58
CA LYS A 85 0.06 11.55 -3.25
C LYS A 85 -0.31 12.75 -4.13
N GLY A 86 -1.57 12.85 -4.51
CA GLY A 86 -2.10 13.97 -5.28
C GLY A 86 -2.66 13.55 -6.64
N PRO A 87 -3.22 14.51 -7.39
CA PRO A 87 -3.75 14.26 -8.72
C PRO A 87 -2.63 13.86 -9.70
N PRO A 88 -2.96 13.20 -10.81
CA PRO A 88 -1.97 12.65 -11.75
C PRO A 88 -0.94 13.64 -12.25
N ASP A 89 -1.35 14.91 -12.42
CA ASP A 89 -0.54 16.02 -12.94
C ASP A 89 0.29 16.74 -11.86
N ARG A 90 0.01 16.49 -10.58
CA ARG A 90 0.66 17.17 -9.44
C ARG A 90 0.94 16.21 -8.29
N LYS A 91 1.50 15.06 -8.58
CA LYS A 91 1.93 14.10 -7.56
C LYS A 91 3.09 14.67 -6.75
N LYS A 92 2.99 14.53 -5.43
CA LYS A 92 4.06 14.84 -4.48
C LYS A 92 4.34 13.63 -3.63
N VAL A 93 5.57 13.53 -3.16
CA VAL A 93 5.91 12.50 -2.16
C VAL A 93 5.11 12.76 -0.89
N ILE A 94 4.67 11.69 -0.23
CA ILE A 94 3.96 11.79 1.05
C ILE A 94 4.86 12.48 2.09
N GLU A 95 4.24 13.29 2.93
CA GLU A 95 4.94 13.96 4.02
C GLU A 95 5.61 12.95 4.97
N PRO A 96 6.86 13.19 5.44
CA PRO A 96 7.57 12.26 6.32
C PRO A 96 6.78 11.91 7.58
N SER A 97 6.06 12.85 8.18
CA SER A 97 5.22 12.61 9.35
C SER A 97 4.09 11.63 9.07
N ALA A 98 3.41 11.76 7.92
CA ALA A 98 2.37 10.83 7.49
C ALA A 98 2.96 9.44 7.17
N ALA A 99 4.12 9.40 6.51
CA ALA A 99 4.83 8.16 6.25
C ALA A 99 5.18 7.43 7.56
N HIS A 100 5.74 8.11 8.54
CA HIS A 100 6.07 7.54 9.85
C HIS A 100 4.85 7.02 10.60
N GLN A 101 3.71 7.70 10.52
CA GLN A 101 2.46 7.22 11.12
C GLN A 101 1.99 5.90 10.49
N MET A 102 2.10 5.76 9.17
CA MET A 102 1.77 4.52 8.47
C MET A 102 2.78 3.42 8.75
N PHE A 103 4.07 3.72 8.71
CA PHE A 103 5.15 2.76 8.99
C PHE A 103 5.11 2.27 10.44
N GLY A 104 4.76 3.14 11.38
CA GLY A 104 4.59 2.79 12.81
C GLY A 104 3.44 1.80 13.09
N ARG A 105 2.70 1.37 12.07
CA ARG A 105 1.73 0.27 12.18
C ARG A 105 2.34 -1.10 11.87
N ALA A 106 3.56 -1.14 11.36
CA ALA A 106 4.27 -2.39 11.11
C ALA A 106 4.87 -2.94 12.40
N GLY A 107 4.67 -4.24 12.62
CA GLY A 107 5.09 -4.93 13.84
C GLY A 107 4.04 -4.88 14.95
N ARG A 108 3.82 -6.04 15.57
CA ARG A 108 2.93 -6.21 16.71
C ARG A 108 3.78 -6.53 17.95
N PRO A 109 4.01 -5.58 18.87
CA PRO A 109 5.01 -5.70 19.92
C PRO A 109 4.92 -6.96 20.78
N GLN A 110 3.72 -7.55 20.90
CA GLN A 110 3.50 -8.76 21.70
C GLN A 110 3.63 -10.07 20.90
N PHE A 111 3.74 -10.01 19.56
CA PHE A 111 3.65 -11.19 18.70
C PHE A 111 4.77 -11.27 17.66
N ASP A 112 5.33 -10.15 17.24
CA ASP A 112 6.30 -10.08 16.17
C ASP A 112 7.63 -9.55 16.73
N SER A 113 8.74 -10.21 16.39
CA SER A 113 10.11 -9.70 16.66
C SER A 113 10.48 -8.58 15.70
N GLU A 114 9.84 -8.55 14.52
CA GLU A 114 10.12 -7.61 13.44
C GLU A 114 8.84 -7.17 12.75
N GLY A 115 8.79 -5.91 12.31
CA GLY A 115 7.75 -5.35 11.45
C GLY A 115 8.31 -5.03 10.07
N PHE A 116 7.52 -5.25 9.03
CA PHE A 116 7.94 -5.02 7.65
C PHE A 116 7.13 -3.91 7.00
N VAL A 117 7.82 -3.01 6.30
CA VAL A 117 7.20 -1.98 5.47
C VAL A 117 7.64 -2.16 4.04
N TYR A 118 6.69 -2.30 3.13
CA TYR A 118 6.92 -2.43 1.71
C TYR A 118 6.32 -1.22 0.99
N ALA A 119 7.14 -0.47 0.29
CA ALA A 119 6.69 0.56 -0.63
C ALA A 119 6.96 0.09 -2.07
N LEU A 120 5.93 0.09 -2.91
CA LEU A 120 6.09 -0.28 -4.31
C LEU A 120 6.74 0.88 -5.06
N ALA A 121 7.71 0.55 -5.91
CA ALA A 121 8.36 1.53 -6.78
C ALA A 121 7.35 2.08 -7.81
N HIS A 122 7.47 3.37 -8.12
CA HIS A 122 6.71 3.96 -9.20
C HIS A 122 7.12 3.36 -10.56
N GLU A 123 6.22 3.35 -11.53
CA GLU A 123 6.51 2.79 -12.87
C GLU A 123 7.75 3.40 -13.52
N ASP A 124 7.98 4.69 -13.31
CA ASP A 124 9.13 5.39 -13.88
C ASP A 124 10.44 4.99 -13.20
N ASP A 125 10.43 4.70 -11.89
CA ASP A 125 11.59 4.14 -11.19
C ASP A 125 11.91 2.74 -11.73
N VAL A 126 10.89 1.93 -11.99
CA VAL A 126 11.06 0.59 -12.60
C VAL A 126 11.62 0.70 -14.01
N LYS A 127 11.11 1.63 -14.83
CA LYS A 127 11.64 1.89 -16.18
C LYS A 127 13.09 2.35 -16.13
N TYR A 128 13.42 3.25 -15.19
CA TYR A 128 14.78 3.70 -14.97
C TYR A 128 15.73 2.56 -14.58
N LEU A 129 15.35 1.74 -13.61
CA LEU A 129 16.16 0.62 -13.16
C LEU A 129 16.42 -0.40 -14.29
N ARG A 130 15.37 -0.75 -15.04
CA ARG A 130 15.49 -1.65 -16.22
C ARG A 130 16.40 -1.05 -17.30
N TRP A 131 16.27 0.25 -17.53
CA TRP A 131 17.15 0.94 -18.47
C TRP A 131 18.59 0.93 -17.97
N LYS A 132 18.81 1.28 -16.71
CA LYS A 132 20.14 1.27 -16.07
C LYS A 132 20.79 -0.11 -16.17
N GLU A 133 20.09 -1.16 -15.81
CA GLU A 133 20.58 -2.54 -15.91
C GLU A 133 21.00 -2.91 -17.33
N LYS A 134 20.25 -2.45 -18.33
CA LYS A 134 20.50 -2.73 -19.74
C LYS A 134 21.65 -1.89 -20.35
N TYR A 135 21.80 -0.64 -19.92
CA TYR A 135 22.63 0.36 -20.61
C TYR A 135 23.77 0.94 -19.75
N ASP A 136 23.88 0.58 -18.47
CA ASP A 136 24.91 1.11 -17.57
C ASP A 136 26.35 0.70 -18.01
N GLN A 137 26.45 -0.38 -18.76
CA GLN A 137 27.72 -0.90 -19.27
C GLN A 137 28.16 -0.28 -20.60
N ILE A 138 27.35 0.59 -21.21
CA ILE A 138 27.65 1.20 -22.49
C ILE A 138 28.50 2.46 -22.28
N PRO A 139 29.64 2.60 -22.98
CA PRO A 139 30.53 3.75 -22.85
C PRO A 139 29.81 5.09 -23.11
N GLU A 140 30.23 6.14 -22.39
CA GLU A 140 29.61 7.47 -22.51
C GLU A 140 29.81 8.12 -23.88
N ASP A 141 30.88 7.75 -24.58
CA ASP A 141 31.28 8.25 -25.89
C ASP A 141 30.61 7.52 -27.07
N THR A 142 29.63 6.65 -26.79
CA THR A 142 28.87 5.93 -27.81
C THR A 142 28.21 6.89 -28.79
N LYS A 143 28.50 6.71 -30.09
CA LYS A 143 27.93 7.49 -31.19
C LYS A 143 26.65 6.88 -31.77
N ASP A 144 26.13 5.81 -31.21
CA ASP A 144 24.90 5.14 -31.68
C ASP A 144 23.68 6.06 -31.48
N PRO A 145 22.99 6.45 -32.56
CA PRO A 145 21.83 7.35 -32.49
C PRO A 145 20.68 6.79 -31.63
N GLY A 146 20.49 5.45 -31.62
CA GLY A 146 19.46 4.79 -30.83
C GLY A 146 19.71 4.90 -29.34
N LEU A 147 20.95 4.72 -28.92
CA LEU A 147 21.37 4.82 -27.52
C LEU A 147 21.34 6.25 -27.02
N LEU A 148 21.73 7.23 -27.87
CA LEU A 148 21.62 8.65 -27.54
C LEU A 148 20.16 9.10 -27.37
N LYS A 149 19.26 8.60 -28.20
CA LYS A 149 17.82 8.86 -28.06
C LYS A 149 17.24 8.24 -26.78
N ALA A 150 17.64 7.03 -26.44
CA ALA A 150 17.23 6.36 -25.21
C ALA A 150 17.71 7.13 -23.96
N ARG A 151 18.96 7.63 -23.95
CA ARG A 151 19.49 8.49 -22.86
C ARG A 151 18.72 9.80 -22.71
N LYS A 152 18.37 10.46 -23.80
CA LYS A 152 17.57 11.70 -23.76
C LYS A 152 16.17 11.44 -23.19
N ALA A 153 15.51 10.37 -23.61
CA ALA A 153 14.19 9.99 -23.11
C ALA A 153 14.22 9.73 -21.59
N LEU A 154 15.28 9.11 -21.09
CA LEU A 154 15.46 8.85 -19.67
C LEU A 154 15.66 10.11 -18.86
N ASN A 155 16.46 11.05 -19.34
CA ASN A 155 16.64 12.34 -18.67
C ASN A 155 15.31 13.08 -18.52
N CYS A 156 14.42 13.03 -19.50
CA CYS A 156 13.06 13.56 -19.37
C CYS A 156 12.27 12.88 -18.23
N LEU A 157 12.35 11.54 -18.09
CA LEU A 157 11.66 10.81 -17.01
C LEU A 157 12.20 11.19 -15.62
N LEU A 158 13.50 11.39 -15.49
CA LEU A 158 14.15 11.79 -14.23
C LEU A 158 13.74 13.19 -13.75
N TYR A 159 13.45 14.11 -14.68
CA TYR A 159 13.08 15.49 -14.34
C TYR A 159 11.57 15.71 -14.20
N THR A 160 10.73 14.79 -14.68
CA THR A 160 9.26 14.96 -14.67
C THR A 160 8.56 14.20 -13.57
N SER A 161 9.22 13.23 -12.93
CA SER A 161 8.63 12.42 -11.87
C SER A 161 9.41 12.62 -10.57
N PRO A 162 8.76 13.03 -9.45
CA PRO A 162 9.45 13.07 -8.17
C PRO A 162 9.85 11.63 -7.80
N SER A 163 11.13 11.36 -7.83
CA SER A 163 11.69 10.06 -7.48
C SER A 163 11.78 9.90 -5.96
N PRO A 164 11.66 8.69 -5.43
CA PRO A 164 12.00 8.41 -4.03
C PRO A 164 13.39 8.89 -3.60
N ARG A 165 14.31 9.13 -4.55
CA ARG A 165 15.63 9.72 -4.30
C ARG A 165 15.58 11.16 -3.79
N ASP A 166 14.51 11.91 -4.10
CA ASP A 166 14.32 13.27 -3.62
C ASP A 166 13.91 13.31 -2.14
N LEU A 167 13.57 12.15 -1.56
CA LEU A 167 13.27 11.98 -0.13
C LEU A 167 14.51 11.98 0.77
N TYR A 168 15.71 11.79 0.20
CA TYR A 168 16.96 11.61 0.96
C TYR A 168 17.97 12.75 0.76
N ARG A 169 17.52 13.86 0.21
CA ARG A 169 18.26 15.12 0.16
C ARG A 169 17.62 16.18 1.10
#